data_7a069b5ddfe05d0d138140b67f2381ad
#
_entry.id   7a069b5ddfe05d0d138140b67f2381ad
#
_cell.length_a   1.000
_cell.length_b   1.000
_cell.length_c   1.000
_cell.angle_alpha   90.00
_cell.angle_beta   90.00
_cell.angle_gamma   90.00
#
_symmetry.space_group_name_H-M   'P 1'
#
loop_
_entity.id
_entity.type
_entity.pdbx_description
1 polymer ?
#
loop_
_entity_poly.entity_id
_entity_poly.type
_entity_poly.pdbx_seq_one_letter_code
_entity_poly.pdbx_strand_id
1 'polypeptide(L)'
;MRNRFDRQLEELNEMLIHMGELCETAIEEATGALEGHDIARAKAVITADSEIDQMEKEIENLCLKLLLQQQPVARDLRRISASLKMITDMERIGDQTADIADIVIATKSTEEKNLKDINRMAEATVKMVRDSVSAYVQKDLELARSVMAADDEVDDLFDLVKGDLVKFISDHKGNAGDEAIDLIMIAKYLERIGDHATNIAEWVIFSITGNHPG
;
A
#
# COMPACT_ATOMS: atom_id res chain seq x y z
N MET A 1 -8.86 -7.97 -34.16
CA MET A 1 -7.65 -7.88 -33.33
C MET A 1 -7.79 -6.77 -32.24
N ARG A 2 -8.11 -5.52 -32.62
CA ARG A 2 -8.24 -4.40 -31.66
C ARG A 2 -9.24 -4.65 -30.52
N ASN A 3 -10.44 -5.18 -30.81
CA ASN A 3 -11.45 -5.51 -29.79
C ASN A 3 -11.01 -6.57 -28.75
N ARG A 4 -10.02 -7.40 -29.09
CA ARG A 4 -9.46 -8.36 -28.13
C ARG A 4 -8.44 -7.69 -27.23
N PHE A 5 -7.64 -6.82 -27.79
CA PHE A 5 -6.65 -6.04 -27.04
C PHE A 5 -7.32 -5.09 -26.05
N ASP A 6 -8.36 -4.36 -26.52
CA ASP A 6 -9.11 -3.44 -25.66
C ASP A 6 -9.75 -4.18 -24.46
N ARG A 7 -10.34 -5.36 -24.69
CA ARG A 7 -10.86 -6.21 -23.60
C ARG A 7 -9.79 -6.68 -22.62
N GLN A 8 -8.59 -7.02 -23.11
CA GLN A 8 -7.49 -7.41 -22.23
C GLN A 8 -6.93 -6.23 -21.44
N LEU A 9 -7.02 -4.99 -21.93
CA LEU A 9 -6.71 -3.80 -21.15
C LEU A 9 -7.79 -3.49 -20.10
N GLU A 10 -9.06 -3.80 -20.37
CA GLU A 10 -10.14 -3.74 -19.38
C GLU A 10 -9.91 -4.78 -18.28
N GLU A 11 -9.62 -6.03 -18.64
CA GLU A 11 -9.24 -7.10 -17.73
C GLU A 11 -8.06 -6.69 -16.82
N LEU A 12 -7.01 -6.08 -17.39
CA LEU A 12 -5.88 -5.55 -16.63
C LEU A 12 -6.31 -4.49 -15.61
N ASN A 13 -7.21 -3.58 -15.98
CA ASN A 13 -7.73 -2.58 -15.04
C ASN A 13 -8.52 -3.24 -13.90
N GLU A 14 -9.37 -4.23 -14.20
CA GLU A 14 -10.16 -4.95 -13.19
C GLU A 14 -9.24 -5.69 -12.20
N MET A 15 -8.18 -6.33 -12.70
CA MET A 15 -7.20 -7.02 -11.86
C MET A 15 -6.42 -6.05 -10.97
N LEU A 16 -6.03 -4.87 -11.48
CA LEU A 16 -5.35 -3.85 -10.67
C LEU A 16 -6.26 -3.28 -9.59
N ILE A 17 -7.55 -3.06 -9.89
CA ILE A 17 -8.54 -2.64 -8.87
C ILE A 17 -8.62 -3.70 -7.79
N HIS A 18 -8.77 -4.96 -8.16
CA HIS A 18 -8.88 -6.06 -7.20
C HIS A 18 -7.62 -6.20 -6.32
N MET A 19 -6.43 -6.09 -6.91
CA MET A 19 -5.17 -6.10 -6.15
C MET A 19 -5.11 -4.90 -5.17
N GLY A 20 -5.59 -3.71 -5.59
CA GLY A 20 -5.73 -2.54 -4.72
C GLY A 20 -6.65 -2.80 -3.53
N GLU A 21 -7.83 -3.39 -3.76
CA GLU A 21 -8.79 -3.77 -2.72
C GLU A 21 -8.20 -4.79 -1.73
N LEU A 22 -7.37 -5.73 -2.21
CA LEU A 22 -6.65 -6.66 -1.33
C LEU A 22 -5.64 -5.92 -0.44
N CYS A 23 -4.87 -4.98 -0.99
CA CYS A 23 -3.95 -4.15 -0.23
C CYS A 23 -4.67 -3.30 0.83
N GLU A 24 -5.76 -2.63 0.46
CA GLU A 24 -6.59 -1.83 1.37
C GLU A 24 -7.09 -2.70 2.54
N THR A 25 -7.68 -3.85 2.22
CA THR A 25 -8.19 -4.81 3.21
C THR A 25 -7.06 -5.29 4.13
N ALA A 26 -5.88 -5.59 3.59
CA ALA A 26 -4.74 -6.05 4.38
C ALA A 26 -4.30 -4.98 5.41
N ILE A 27 -4.24 -3.70 5.01
CA ILE A 27 -3.90 -2.59 5.92
C ILE A 27 -4.96 -2.45 7.03
N GLU A 28 -6.26 -2.45 6.68
CA GLU A 28 -7.36 -2.31 7.61
C GLU A 28 -7.43 -3.49 8.61
N GLU A 29 -7.19 -4.72 8.12
CA GLU A 29 -7.18 -5.91 8.96
C GLU A 29 -5.96 -5.96 9.89
N ALA A 30 -4.76 -5.58 9.42
CA ALA A 30 -3.55 -5.55 10.24
C ALA A 30 -3.67 -4.51 11.38
N THR A 31 -4.14 -3.30 11.07
CA THR A 31 -4.32 -2.23 12.05
C THR A 31 -5.49 -2.51 13.01
N GLY A 32 -6.60 -3.08 12.51
CA GLY A 32 -7.69 -3.53 13.37
C GLY A 32 -7.31 -4.69 14.30
N ALA A 33 -6.39 -5.56 13.86
CA ALA A 33 -5.83 -6.59 14.74
C ALA A 33 -4.98 -5.99 15.87
N LEU A 34 -4.27 -4.87 15.62
CA LEU A 34 -3.52 -4.15 16.64
C LEU A 34 -4.43 -3.55 17.70
N GLU A 35 -5.53 -2.88 17.32
CA GLU A 35 -6.50 -2.28 18.26
C GLU A 35 -7.08 -3.29 19.24
N GLY A 36 -7.51 -4.44 18.71
CA GLY A 36 -8.13 -5.52 19.51
C GLY A 36 -7.14 -6.50 20.12
N HIS A 37 -5.85 -6.38 19.82
CA HIS A 37 -4.83 -7.41 20.06
C HIS A 37 -5.32 -8.79 19.59
N ASP A 38 -5.91 -8.82 18.38
CA ASP A 38 -6.52 -10.01 17.79
C ASP A 38 -5.50 -10.83 16.99
N ILE A 39 -4.90 -11.80 17.68
CA ILE A 39 -3.90 -12.71 17.10
C ILE A 39 -4.47 -13.56 15.95
N ALA A 40 -5.76 -13.92 16.00
CA ALA A 40 -6.36 -14.71 14.94
C ALA A 40 -6.52 -13.87 13.65
N ARG A 41 -6.93 -12.60 13.79
CA ARG A 41 -7.02 -11.63 12.72
C ARG A 41 -5.65 -11.33 12.11
N ALA A 42 -4.63 -11.10 12.93
CA ALA A 42 -3.25 -10.89 12.47
C ALA A 42 -2.72 -12.10 11.66
N LYS A 43 -2.95 -13.34 12.12
CA LYS A 43 -2.57 -14.53 11.36
C LYS A 43 -3.30 -14.66 10.02
N ALA A 44 -4.56 -14.21 9.96
CA ALA A 44 -5.31 -14.19 8.71
C ALA A 44 -4.70 -13.23 7.70
N VAL A 45 -4.21 -12.05 8.13
CA VAL A 45 -3.50 -11.09 7.26
C VAL A 45 -2.27 -11.74 6.63
N ILE A 46 -1.41 -12.38 7.43
CA ILE A 46 -0.19 -13.05 6.92
C ILE A 46 -0.56 -14.14 5.90
N THR A 47 -1.65 -14.85 6.12
CA THR A 47 -2.10 -15.89 5.18
C THR A 47 -2.64 -15.28 3.88
N ALA A 48 -3.37 -14.17 3.98
CA ALA A 48 -3.99 -13.47 2.84
C ALA A 48 -2.96 -12.78 1.93
N ASP A 49 -1.76 -12.47 2.44
CA ASP A 49 -0.67 -11.90 1.65
C ASP A 49 -0.35 -12.74 0.40
N SER A 50 -0.45 -14.06 0.49
CA SER A 50 -0.30 -14.95 -0.66
C SER A 50 -1.30 -14.70 -1.81
N GLU A 51 -2.45 -14.04 -1.55
CA GLU A 51 -3.42 -13.67 -2.58
C GLU A 51 -2.91 -12.45 -3.36
N ILE A 52 -2.24 -11.51 -2.70
CA ILE A 52 -1.59 -10.35 -3.32
C ILE A 52 -0.44 -10.82 -4.22
N ASP A 53 0.41 -11.72 -3.72
CA ASP A 53 1.47 -12.37 -4.48
C ASP A 53 0.97 -13.11 -5.73
N GLN A 54 -0.14 -13.81 -5.60
CA GLN A 54 -0.73 -14.52 -6.72
C GLN A 54 -1.28 -13.54 -7.76
N MET A 55 -1.91 -12.47 -7.31
CA MET A 55 -2.45 -11.42 -8.19
C MET A 55 -1.32 -10.70 -8.94
N GLU A 56 -0.19 -10.40 -8.27
CA GLU A 56 1.00 -9.86 -8.94
C GLU A 56 1.42 -10.74 -10.14
N LYS A 57 1.58 -12.05 -9.91
CA LYS A 57 2.00 -13.00 -10.95
C LYS A 57 0.98 -13.10 -12.10
N GLU A 58 -0.30 -13.04 -11.80
CA GLU A 58 -1.36 -13.08 -12.82
C GLU A 58 -1.37 -11.82 -13.67
N ILE A 59 -1.24 -10.63 -13.05
CA ILE A 59 -1.15 -9.35 -13.77
C ILE A 59 0.13 -9.29 -14.60
N GLU A 60 1.28 -9.71 -14.06
CA GLU A 60 2.53 -9.78 -14.81
C GLU A 60 2.38 -10.65 -16.07
N ASN A 61 1.81 -11.84 -15.94
CA ASN A 61 1.57 -12.75 -17.06
C ASN A 61 0.64 -12.12 -18.11
N LEU A 62 -0.41 -11.40 -17.70
CA LEU A 62 -1.30 -10.69 -18.62
C LEU A 62 -0.54 -9.56 -19.35
N CYS A 63 0.26 -8.77 -18.64
CA CYS A 63 1.08 -7.72 -19.22
C CYS A 63 2.07 -8.27 -20.26
N LEU A 64 2.80 -9.34 -19.94
CA LEU A 64 3.72 -10.00 -20.86
C LEU A 64 2.99 -10.52 -22.11
N LYS A 65 1.81 -11.09 -21.95
CA LYS A 65 0.98 -11.56 -23.06
C LYS A 65 0.53 -10.40 -23.97
N LEU A 66 0.14 -9.26 -23.38
CA LEU A 66 -0.20 -8.04 -24.12
C LEU A 66 0.99 -7.51 -24.92
N LEU A 67 2.18 -7.49 -24.34
CA LEU A 67 3.40 -7.04 -25.01
C LEU A 67 3.80 -7.94 -26.17
N LEU A 68 3.73 -9.26 -26.00
CA LEU A 68 4.20 -10.25 -26.99
C LEU A 68 3.22 -10.44 -28.16
N GLN A 69 1.90 -10.38 -27.90
CA GLN A 69 0.91 -10.82 -28.88
C GLN A 69 0.30 -9.69 -29.71
N GLN A 70 0.35 -8.44 -29.24
CA GLN A 70 -0.51 -7.38 -29.78
C GLN A 70 0.23 -6.18 -30.38
N GLN A 71 1.56 -6.13 -30.31
CA GLN A 71 2.36 -4.99 -30.80
C GLN A 71 1.76 -3.64 -30.37
N PRO A 72 1.71 -3.34 -29.06
CA PRO A 72 1.02 -2.16 -28.53
C PRO A 72 1.63 -0.87 -29.09
N VAL A 73 0.78 0.14 -29.34
CA VAL A 73 1.26 1.48 -29.71
C VAL A 73 1.87 2.17 -28.46
N ALA A 74 2.67 3.20 -28.69
CA ALA A 74 3.47 3.85 -27.62
C ALA A 74 2.68 4.16 -26.34
N ARG A 75 1.42 4.62 -26.44
CA ARG A 75 0.56 4.91 -25.29
C ARG A 75 0.18 3.64 -24.52
N ASP A 76 -0.16 2.57 -25.21
CA ASP A 76 -0.57 1.31 -24.58
C ASP A 76 0.65 0.61 -23.97
N LEU A 77 1.81 0.72 -24.63
CA LEU A 77 3.09 0.26 -24.07
C LEU A 77 3.41 0.93 -22.74
N ARG A 78 3.26 2.27 -22.64
CA ARG A 78 3.48 2.98 -21.38
C ARG A 78 2.53 2.51 -20.27
N ARG A 79 1.24 2.29 -20.58
CA ARG A 79 0.27 1.79 -19.61
C ARG A 79 0.66 0.42 -19.07
N ILE A 80 1.00 -0.52 -19.96
CA ILE A 80 1.40 -1.87 -19.57
C ILE A 80 2.71 -1.82 -18.76
N SER A 81 3.68 -0.99 -19.16
CA SER A 81 4.93 -0.82 -18.42
C SER A 81 4.71 -0.22 -17.03
N ALA A 82 3.81 0.76 -16.90
CA ALA A 82 3.43 1.31 -15.61
C ALA A 82 2.77 0.25 -14.71
N SER A 83 1.83 -0.56 -15.26
CA SER A 83 1.20 -1.64 -14.52
C SER A 83 2.21 -2.62 -13.95
N LEU A 84 3.23 -3.02 -14.73
CA LEU A 84 4.30 -3.91 -14.25
C LEU A 84 5.11 -3.34 -13.08
N LYS A 85 5.21 -2.03 -12.98
CA LYS A 85 5.86 -1.36 -11.85
C LYS A 85 4.93 -1.22 -10.66
N MET A 86 3.69 -0.83 -10.92
CA MET A 86 2.67 -0.67 -9.88
C MET A 86 2.44 -1.95 -9.09
N ILE A 87 2.35 -3.12 -9.75
CA ILE A 87 2.12 -4.40 -9.05
C ILE A 87 3.25 -4.76 -8.10
N THR A 88 4.50 -4.41 -8.42
CA THR A 88 5.62 -4.62 -7.51
C THR A 88 5.50 -3.75 -6.25
N ASP A 89 5.07 -2.48 -6.39
CA ASP A 89 4.80 -1.64 -5.23
C ASP A 89 3.58 -2.14 -4.42
N MET A 90 2.56 -2.70 -5.09
CA MET A 90 1.39 -3.29 -4.42
C MET A 90 1.75 -4.59 -3.66
N GLU A 91 2.62 -5.44 -4.20
CA GLU A 91 3.17 -6.61 -3.50
C GLU A 91 3.95 -6.16 -2.26
N ARG A 92 4.77 -5.11 -2.36
CA ARG A 92 5.47 -4.55 -1.20
C ARG A 92 4.53 -4.01 -0.13
N ILE A 93 3.37 -3.47 -0.50
CA ILE A 93 2.33 -3.07 0.46
C ILE A 93 1.81 -4.31 1.21
N GLY A 94 1.57 -5.43 0.53
CA GLY A 94 1.23 -6.71 1.15
C GLY A 94 2.29 -7.17 2.14
N ASP A 95 3.55 -7.25 1.72
CA ASP A 95 4.71 -7.58 2.57
C ASP A 95 4.74 -6.73 3.86
N GLN A 96 4.59 -5.38 3.73
CA GLN A 96 4.63 -4.47 4.89
C GLN A 96 3.45 -4.71 5.84
N THR A 97 2.27 -5.06 5.33
CA THR A 97 1.11 -5.39 6.17
C THR A 97 1.26 -6.72 6.89
N ALA A 98 1.88 -7.71 6.26
CA ALA A 98 2.25 -8.97 6.91
C ALA A 98 3.28 -8.74 8.03
N ASP A 99 4.28 -7.88 7.81
CA ASP A 99 5.25 -7.46 8.84
C ASP A 99 4.56 -6.78 10.04
N ILE A 100 3.57 -5.89 9.80
CA ILE A 100 2.74 -5.29 10.87
C ILE A 100 2.02 -6.38 11.65
N ALA A 101 1.39 -7.34 10.97
CA ALA A 101 0.66 -8.43 11.60
C ALA A 101 1.58 -9.34 12.43
N ASP A 102 2.81 -9.60 11.99
CA ASP A 102 3.82 -10.35 12.76
C ASP A 102 4.18 -9.62 14.06
N ILE A 103 4.33 -8.30 14.02
CA ILE A 103 4.57 -7.50 15.24
C ILE A 103 3.35 -7.60 16.17
N VAL A 104 2.12 -7.49 15.67
CA VAL A 104 0.89 -7.63 16.49
C VAL A 104 0.86 -8.96 17.22
N ILE A 105 1.31 -10.05 16.58
CA ILE A 105 1.36 -11.39 17.19
C ILE A 105 2.41 -11.44 18.32
N ALA A 106 3.52 -10.76 18.16
CA ALA A 106 4.63 -10.75 19.11
C ALA A 106 4.42 -9.77 20.28
N THR A 107 3.71 -8.68 20.03
CA THR A 107 3.48 -7.58 20.98
C THR A 107 2.51 -8.00 22.08
N LYS A 108 2.67 -7.44 23.28
CA LYS A 108 1.69 -7.49 24.35
C LYS A 108 0.61 -6.43 24.10
N SER A 109 -0.52 -6.55 24.79
CA SER A 109 -1.60 -5.57 24.71
C SER A 109 -1.10 -4.13 24.85
N THR A 110 -1.56 -3.25 23.95
CA THR A 110 -1.14 -1.85 23.83
C THR A 110 -2.20 -0.91 24.40
N GLU A 111 -1.76 0.22 24.96
CA GLU A 111 -2.68 1.25 25.45
C GLU A 111 -3.36 1.97 24.28
N GLU A 112 -4.69 2.09 24.33
CA GLU A 112 -5.54 2.68 23.27
C GLU A 112 -5.07 4.11 22.86
N LYS A 113 -4.59 4.91 23.81
CA LYS A 113 -4.09 6.26 23.52
C LYS A 113 -2.89 6.31 22.58
N ASN A 114 -2.06 5.24 22.57
CA ASN A 114 -0.88 5.15 21.72
C ASN A 114 -1.24 4.76 20.27
N LEU A 115 -2.47 4.33 20.01
CA LEU A 115 -2.93 3.85 18.71
C LEU A 115 -3.57 4.94 17.84
N LYS A 116 -3.97 6.07 18.43
CA LYS A 116 -4.76 7.11 17.73
C LYS A 116 -4.11 7.60 16.45
N ASP A 117 -2.84 7.98 16.48
CA ASP A 117 -2.17 8.55 15.32
C ASP A 117 -1.66 7.44 14.37
N ILE A 118 -1.41 6.23 14.88
CA ILE A 118 -1.17 5.03 14.05
C ILE A 118 -2.42 4.71 13.22
N ASN A 119 -3.62 4.77 13.78
CA ASN A 119 -4.86 4.57 13.04
C ASN A 119 -5.07 5.64 11.97
N ARG A 120 -4.75 6.90 12.27
CA ARG A 120 -4.78 7.97 11.27
C ARG A 120 -3.79 7.73 10.12
N MET A 121 -2.59 7.23 10.42
CA MET A 121 -1.64 6.81 9.38
C MET A 121 -2.23 5.70 8.50
N ALA A 122 -2.86 4.69 9.11
CA ALA A 122 -3.51 3.61 8.38
C ALA A 122 -4.63 4.12 7.46
N GLU A 123 -5.52 4.99 7.97
CA GLU A 123 -6.58 5.61 7.16
C GLU A 123 -6.01 6.41 5.98
N ALA A 124 -4.94 7.17 6.20
CA ALA A 124 -4.27 7.96 5.17
C ALA A 124 -3.65 7.05 4.10
N THR A 125 -2.94 6.00 4.50
CA THR A 125 -2.30 5.05 3.56
C THR A 125 -3.33 4.25 2.76
N VAL A 126 -4.41 3.77 3.37
CA VAL A 126 -5.55 3.13 2.66
C VAL A 126 -6.10 4.06 1.57
N LYS A 127 -6.32 5.32 1.93
CA LYS A 127 -6.79 6.32 0.96
C LYS A 127 -5.78 6.54 -0.17
N MET A 128 -4.49 6.64 0.13
CA MET A 128 -3.44 6.81 -0.88
C MET A 128 -3.38 5.62 -1.85
N VAL A 129 -3.46 4.39 -1.37
CA VAL A 129 -3.49 3.18 -2.20
C VAL A 129 -4.72 3.20 -3.12
N ARG A 130 -5.90 3.43 -2.58
CA ARG A 130 -7.16 3.53 -3.35
C ARG A 130 -7.08 4.59 -4.44
N ASP A 131 -6.65 5.79 -4.07
CA ASP A 131 -6.62 6.94 -4.97
C ASP A 131 -5.56 6.74 -6.08
N SER A 132 -4.43 6.10 -5.78
CA SER A 132 -3.39 5.81 -6.78
C SER A 132 -3.88 4.83 -7.86
N VAL A 133 -4.56 3.74 -7.47
CA VAL A 133 -5.16 2.78 -8.41
C VAL A 133 -6.30 3.43 -9.20
N SER A 134 -7.15 4.21 -8.53
CA SER A 134 -8.25 4.95 -9.17
C SER A 134 -7.72 5.93 -10.21
N ALA A 135 -6.65 6.67 -9.90
CA ALA A 135 -6.00 7.59 -10.82
C ALA A 135 -5.48 6.88 -12.09
N TYR A 136 -4.94 5.67 -11.96
CA TYR A 136 -4.53 4.87 -13.11
C TYR A 136 -5.70 4.49 -14.01
N VAL A 137 -6.76 3.93 -13.42
CA VAL A 137 -7.94 3.45 -14.17
C VAL A 137 -8.66 4.60 -14.87
N GLN A 138 -8.85 5.73 -14.16
CA GLN A 138 -9.53 6.93 -14.66
C GLN A 138 -8.62 7.80 -15.54
N LYS A 139 -7.29 7.58 -15.53
CA LYS A 139 -6.28 8.42 -16.16
C LYS A 139 -6.33 9.85 -15.62
N ASP A 140 -6.53 9.97 -14.32
CA ASP A 140 -6.65 11.25 -13.62
C ASP A 140 -5.30 11.71 -13.08
N LEU A 141 -4.70 12.69 -13.78
CA LEU A 141 -3.41 13.26 -13.43
C LEU A 141 -3.45 14.04 -12.12
N GLU A 142 -4.56 14.74 -11.85
CA GLU A 142 -4.69 15.55 -10.63
C GLU A 142 -4.88 14.66 -9.41
N LEU A 143 -5.63 13.57 -9.54
CA LEU A 143 -5.76 12.57 -8.47
C LEU A 143 -4.40 11.92 -8.16
N ALA A 144 -3.61 11.57 -9.18
CA ALA A 144 -2.26 11.03 -8.96
C ALA A 144 -1.35 12.04 -8.22
N ARG A 145 -1.40 13.32 -8.59
CA ARG A 145 -0.65 14.38 -7.87
C ARG A 145 -1.12 14.57 -6.44
N SER A 146 -2.42 14.42 -6.17
CA SER A 146 -2.94 14.54 -4.81
C SER A 146 -2.49 13.39 -3.90
N VAL A 147 -2.25 12.19 -4.45
CA VAL A 147 -1.65 11.08 -3.71
C VAL A 147 -0.23 11.43 -3.28
N MET A 148 0.60 11.96 -4.20
CA MET A 148 1.96 12.38 -3.87
C MET A 148 1.99 13.48 -2.79
N ALA A 149 1.02 14.42 -2.82
CA ALA A 149 0.92 15.46 -1.80
C ALA A 149 0.39 14.93 -0.44
N ALA A 150 -0.32 13.80 -0.43
CA ALA A 150 -0.81 13.18 0.79
C ALA A 150 0.30 12.46 1.59
N ASP A 151 1.43 12.20 0.98
CA ASP A 151 2.61 11.59 1.62
C ASP A 151 3.14 12.45 2.77
N ASP A 152 3.17 13.78 2.60
CA ASP A 152 3.55 14.73 3.66
C ASP A 152 2.71 14.55 4.94
N GLU A 153 1.42 14.19 4.82
CA GLU A 153 0.54 13.94 5.99
C GLU A 153 0.97 12.67 6.73
N VAL A 154 1.36 11.62 6.01
CA VAL A 154 1.81 10.35 6.62
C VAL A 154 3.14 10.56 7.33
N ASP A 155 4.07 11.31 6.74
CA ASP A 155 5.35 11.67 7.33
C ASP A 155 5.19 12.51 8.60
N ASP A 156 4.32 13.52 8.58
CA ASP A 156 4.00 14.34 9.75
C ASP A 156 3.40 13.49 10.89
N LEU A 157 2.52 12.55 10.57
CA LEU A 157 1.94 11.63 11.54
C LEU A 157 2.98 10.68 12.12
N PHE A 158 3.92 10.17 11.30
CA PHE A 158 5.02 9.34 11.77
C PHE A 158 5.89 10.09 12.79
N ASP A 159 6.23 11.36 12.52
CA ASP A 159 7.00 12.19 13.45
C ASP A 159 6.24 12.47 14.75
N LEU A 160 4.91 12.64 14.70
CA LEU A 160 4.07 12.76 15.91
C LEU A 160 4.11 11.47 16.74
N VAL A 161 3.86 10.31 16.11
CA VAL A 161 3.90 8.99 16.78
C VAL A 161 5.26 8.79 17.46
N LYS A 162 6.36 9.04 16.75
CA LYS A 162 7.72 8.94 17.28
C LYS A 162 7.92 9.84 18.50
N GLY A 163 7.47 11.10 18.44
CA GLY A 163 7.58 12.06 19.53
C GLY A 163 6.79 11.63 20.76
N ASP A 164 5.58 11.10 20.60
CA ASP A 164 4.73 10.66 21.70
C ASP A 164 5.23 9.35 22.33
N LEU A 165 5.78 8.43 21.54
CA LEU A 165 6.40 7.20 22.05
C LEU A 165 7.68 7.47 22.86
N VAL A 166 8.48 8.47 22.47
CA VAL A 166 9.64 8.92 23.28
C VAL A 166 9.18 9.44 24.64
N LYS A 167 8.10 10.22 24.71
CA LYS A 167 7.52 10.67 25.99
C LYS A 167 6.97 9.48 26.78
N PHE A 168 6.25 8.57 26.12
CA PHE A 168 5.71 7.37 26.76
C PHE A 168 6.79 6.53 27.46
N ILE A 169 7.95 6.30 26.82
CA ILE A 169 9.10 5.62 27.42
C ILE A 169 9.60 6.37 28.66
N SER A 170 9.72 7.70 28.55
CA SER A 170 10.22 8.56 29.63
C SER A 170 9.29 8.52 30.86
N ASP A 171 7.98 8.63 30.65
CA ASP A 171 6.96 8.64 31.68
C ASP A 171 6.91 7.30 32.45
N HIS A 172 7.17 6.20 31.76
CA HIS A 172 7.19 4.84 32.34
C HIS A 172 8.58 4.40 32.84
N LYS A 173 9.53 5.33 32.93
CA LYS A 173 10.90 5.07 33.41
C LYS A 173 11.61 3.93 32.67
N GLY A 174 11.34 3.82 31.39
CA GLY A 174 11.91 2.80 30.47
C GLY A 174 11.18 1.45 30.46
N ASN A 175 10.20 1.21 31.32
CA ASN A 175 9.49 -0.08 31.37
C ASN A 175 8.56 -0.33 30.15
N ALA A 176 8.26 0.70 29.36
CA ALA A 176 7.44 0.64 28.16
C ALA A 176 8.28 0.59 26.86
N GLY A 177 9.58 0.30 26.96
CA GLY A 177 10.49 0.35 25.83
C GLY A 177 10.13 -0.64 24.71
N ASP A 178 9.83 -1.88 25.07
CA ASP A 178 9.48 -2.93 24.08
C ASP A 178 8.22 -2.54 23.32
N GLU A 179 7.15 -2.14 24.01
CA GLU A 179 5.89 -1.69 23.39
C GLU A 179 6.12 -0.48 22.47
N ALA A 180 6.89 0.49 22.90
CA ALA A 180 7.18 1.68 22.10
C ALA A 180 7.99 1.34 20.83
N ILE A 181 8.91 0.38 20.91
CA ILE A 181 9.68 -0.10 19.76
C ILE A 181 8.75 -0.79 18.76
N ASP A 182 7.88 -1.68 19.21
CA ASP A 182 6.91 -2.36 18.38
C ASP A 182 6.01 -1.35 17.65
N LEU A 183 5.47 -0.37 18.36
CA LEU A 183 4.60 0.65 17.78
C LEU A 183 5.32 1.57 16.78
N ILE A 184 6.59 1.94 17.03
CA ILE A 184 7.35 2.74 16.07
C ILE A 184 7.69 1.95 14.82
N MET A 185 7.88 0.63 14.94
CA MET A 185 8.08 -0.24 13.77
C MET A 185 6.80 -0.35 12.94
N ILE A 186 5.63 -0.49 13.58
CA ILE A 186 4.33 -0.48 12.88
C ILE A 186 4.14 0.86 12.16
N ALA A 187 4.37 1.99 12.82
CA ALA A 187 4.30 3.30 12.21
C ALA A 187 5.26 3.44 11.01
N LYS A 188 6.48 2.87 11.12
CA LYS A 188 7.45 2.88 10.02
C LYS A 188 7.00 2.03 8.82
N TYR A 189 6.33 0.91 9.06
CA TYR A 189 5.75 0.13 7.97
C TYR A 189 4.59 0.86 7.29
N LEU A 190 3.75 1.58 8.05
CA LEU A 190 2.70 2.42 7.45
C LEU A 190 3.27 3.57 6.61
N GLU A 191 4.33 4.23 7.09
CA GLU A 191 5.02 5.26 6.29
C GLU A 191 5.57 4.65 4.97
N ARG A 192 6.19 3.47 5.01
CA ARG A 192 6.66 2.78 3.80
C ARG A 192 5.51 2.39 2.85
N ILE A 193 4.34 2.07 3.38
CA ILE A 193 3.14 1.85 2.55
C ILE A 193 2.76 3.15 1.82
N GLY A 194 2.83 4.31 2.49
CA GLY A 194 2.66 5.63 1.88
C GLY A 194 3.66 5.86 0.75
N ASP A 195 4.96 5.60 0.98
CA ASP A 195 6.01 5.66 -0.04
C ASP A 195 5.66 4.82 -1.28
N HIS A 196 5.19 3.58 -1.08
CA HIS A 196 4.81 2.70 -2.20
C HIS A 196 3.58 3.23 -2.94
N ALA A 197 2.58 3.79 -2.25
CA ALA A 197 1.43 4.42 -2.89
C ALA A 197 1.84 5.65 -3.72
N THR A 198 2.81 6.43 -3.24
CA THR A 198 3.43 7.54 -3.97
C THR A 198 4.14 7.05 -5.23
N ASN A 199 4.93 5.97 -5.14
CA ASN A 199 5.55 5.34 -6.32
C ASN A 199 4.50 4.91 -7.34
N ILE A 200 3.40 4.29 -6.91
CA ILE A 200 2.29 3.93 -7.80
C ILE A 200 1.76 5.18 -8.53
N ALA A 201 1.53 6.29 -7.80
CA ALA A 201 1.05 7.53 -8.39
C ALA A 201 2.04 8.13 -9.41
N GLU A 202 3.34 8.04 -9.17
CA GLU A 202 4.38 8.45 -10.12
C GLU A 202 4.33 7.63 -11.42
N TRP A 203 4.12 6.31 -11.33
CA TRP A 203 3.93 5.45 -12.49
C TRP A 203 2.63 5.76 -13.23
N VAL A 204 1.58 6.18 -12.52
CA VAL A 204 0.35 6.69 -13.13
C VAL A 204 0.64 7.94 -13.96
N ILE A 205 1.35 8.92 -13.40
CA ILE A 205 1.77 10.14 -14.12
C ILE A 205 2.57 9.78 -15.37
N PHE A 206 3.55 8.86 -15.25
CA PHE A 206 4.30 8.37 -16.40
C PHE A 206 3.40 7.74 -17.47
N SER A 207 2.42 6.92 -17.08
CA SER A 207 1.49 6.27 -18.01
C SER A 207 0.71 7.26 -18.87
N ILE A 208 0.36 8.41 -18.28
CA ILE A 208 -0.42 9.48 -18.90
C ILE A 208 0.46 10.40 -19.73
N THR A 209 1.53 10.92 -19.15
CA THR A 209 2.36 12.00 -19.72
C THR A 209 3.55 11.50 -20.53
N GLY A 210 4.07 10.32 -20.20
CA GLY A 210 5.32 9.78 -20.73
C GLY A 210 6.56 10.25 -19.97
N ASN A 211 6.42 11.07 -18.93
CA ASN A 211 7.50 11.55 -18.07
C ASN A 211 7.29 11.02 -16.65
N HIS A 212 8.33 10.41 -16.07
CA HIS A 212 8.35 10.02 -14.66
C HIS A 212 8.77 11.22 -13.81
N PRO A 213 8.05 11.57 -12.73
CA PRO A 213 8.36 12.77 -11.94
C PRO A 213 9.56 12.62 -11.01
N GLY A 214 9.92 11.38 -10.62
CA GLY A 214 11.06 11.08 -9.74
C GLY A 214 12.33 10.70 -10.47
#